data_86eabb0908a4d49298dfc0e0da4c4516
#
_entry.id   86eabb0908a4d49298dfc0e0da4c4516
#
_cell.length_a   1.000
_cell.length_b   1.000
_cell.length_c   1.000
_cell.angle_alpha   90.00
_cell.angle_beta   90.00
_cell.angle_gamma   90.00
#
_symmetry.space_group_name_H-M   'P 1'
#
loop_
_entity.id
_entity.type
_entity.pdbx_description
1 polymer ?
#
loop_
_entity_poly.entity_id
_entity_poly.type
_entity_poly.pdbx_seq_one_letter_code
_entity_poly.pdbx_strand_id
1 'polypeptide(L)'
;NLEMWSHDTETNQPKELVKSIVPKFNRAVIFDTTQNSWHGFSKPINCPENVYRKSIAMYYVIPSNENTNKRRRALYTPTEEQKSNNEILKLIQERTL
;
A
#
# COMPACT_ATOMS: atom_id res chain seq x y z
N ASN A 1 1.49 -10.56 -6.49
CA ASN A 1 0.17 -9.93 -6.64
C ASN A 1 0.13 -8.61 -5.91
N LEU A 2 -0.65 -7.67 -6.41
CA LEU A 2 -1.00 -6.46 -5.69
C LEU A 2 -2.14 -6.80 -4.71
N GLU A 3 -1.97 -6.45 -3.45
CA GLU A 3 -2.92 -6.79 -2.39
C GLU A 3 -3.66 -5.55 -1.91
N MET A 4 -4.95 -5.71 -1.67
CA MET A 4 -5.81 -4.73 -1.02
C MET A 4 -6.23 -5.29 0.33
N TRP A 5 -6.07 -4.47 1.38
CA TRP A 5 -6.32 -4.87 2.76
C TRP A 5 -7.36 -3.97 3.40
N SER A 6 -8.19 -4.54 4.28
CA SER A 6 -9.13 -3.77 5.08
C SER A 6 -8.38 -2.97 6.16
N HIS A 7 -9.06 -1.97 6.69
CA HIS A 7 -8.53 -1.11 7.76
C HIS A 7 -9.09 -1.52 9.12
N ASP A 8 -8.22 -1.63 10.10
CA ASP A 8 -8.58 -1.75 11.50
C ASP A 8 -8.63 -0.36 12.13
N THR A 9 -9.82 0.08 12.54
CA THR A 9 -10.03 1.40 13.13
C THR A 9 -9.46 1.54 14.54
N GLU A 10 -9.28 0.45 15.25
CA GLU A 10 -8.74 0.46 16.62
C GLU A 10 -7.21 0.61 16.61
N THR A 11 -6.55 -0.15 15.77
CA THR A 11 -5.08 -0.16 15.69
C THR A 11 -4.52 0.78 14.64
N ASN A 12 -5.36 1.27 13.72
CA ASN A 12 -4.97 2.07 12.56
C ASN A 12 -3.97 1.32 11.65
N GLN A 13 -4.18 0.03 11.47
CA GLN A 13 -3.34 -0.89 10.72
C GLN A 13 -4.16 -1.68 9.69
N PRO A 14 -3.54 -2.31 8.68
CA PRO A 14 -4.26 -3.26 7.84
C PRO A 14 -4.70 -4.48 8.66
N LYS A 15 -5.88 -5.01 8.33
CA LYS A 15 -6.50 -6.11 9.08
C LYS A 15 -6.56 -7.39 8.26
N GLU A 16 -7.38 -7.43 7.23
CA GLU A 16 -7.65 -8.62 6.44
C GLU A 16 -7.35 -8.40 4.97
N LEU A 17 -6.84 -9.41 4.30
CA LEU A 17 -6.67 -9.39 2.86
C LEU A 17 -8.04 -9.46 2.18
N VAL A 18 -8.42 -8.38 1.50
CA VAL A 18 -9.70 -8.26 0.80
C VAL A 18 -9.58 -8.77 -0.63
N LYS A 19 -8.49 -8.42 -1.31
CA LYS A 19 -8.29 -8.79 -2.71
C LYS A 19 -6.81 -8.95 -3.05
N SER A 20 -6.51 -9.95 -3.85
CA SER A 20 -5.20 -10.20 -4.42
C SER A 20 -5.30 -10.15 -5.94
N ILE A 21 -4.56 -9.25 -6.57
CA ILE A 21 -4.67 -8.96 -8.01
C ILE A 21 -3.38 -9.40 -8.70
N VAL A 22 -3.52 -10.36 -9.61
CA VAL A 22 -2.40 -10.85 -10.40
C VAL A 22 -1.93 -9.78 -11.38
N PRO A 23 -0.63 -9.47 -11.45
CA PRO A 23 -0.10 -8.54 -12.45
C PRO A 23 -0.08 -9.24 -13.82
N LYS A 24 -1.06 -8.94 -14.64
CA LYS A 24 -1.12 -9.40 -16.05
C LYS A 24 -0.76 -8.26 -16.98
N PHE A 25 -0.13 -8.59 -18.09
CA PHE A 25 0.11 -7.62 -19.16
C PHE A 25 -1.21 -6.97 -19.60
N ASN A 26 -1.17 -5.68 -19.82
CA ASN A 26 -2.32 -4.86 -20.24
C ASN A 26 -3.50 -4.87 -19.26
N ARG A 27 -3.27 -5.08 -17.96
CA ARG A 27 -4.28 -4.96 -16.90
C ARG A 27 -4.20 -3.58 -16.27
N ALA A 28 -5.34 -2.91 -16.19
CA ALA A 28 -5.53 -1.72 -15.38
C ALA A 28 -6.20 -2.08 -14.05
N VAL A 29 -5.80 -1.41 -12.98
CA VAL A 29 -6.42 -1.49 -11.66
C VAL A 29 -6.72 -0.08 -11.19
N ILE A 30 -7.98 0.18 -10.86
CA ILE A 30 -8.42 1.47 -10.34
C ILE A 30 -8.93 1.26 -8.92
N PHE A 31 -8.42 2.01 -7.98
CA PHE A 31 -8.83 1.93 -6.58
C PHE A 31 -8.72 3.27 -5.88
N ASP A 32 -9.49 3.43 -4.84
CA ASP A 32 -9.49 4.64 -4.01
C ASP A 32 -8.29 4.61 -3.05
N THR A 33 -7.59 5.74 -2.94
CA THR A 33 -6.44 5.93 -2.04
C THR A 33 -6.80 6.73 -0.80
N THR A 34 -7.98 6.48 -0.22
CA THR A 34 -8.42 7.08 1.04
C THR A 34 -7.63 6.57 2.25
N GLN A 35 -7.91 7.15 3.43
CA GLN A 35 -7.27 6.73 4.69
C GLN A 35 -7.39 5.26 5.01
N ASN A 36 -8.48 4.65 4.57
CA ASN A 36 -8.87 3.30 4.96
C ASN A 36 -8.54 2.28 3.88
N SER A 37 -7.79 2.67 2.86
CA SER A 37 -7.39 1.80 1.75
C SER A 37 -5.92 1.42 1.87
N TRP A 38 -5.66 0.26 2.42
CA TRP A 38 -4.33 -0.32 2.46
C TRP A 38 -4.07 -1.14 1.20
N HIS A 39 -2.91 -0.94 0.61
CA HIS A 39 -2.48 -1.73 -0.54
C HIS A 39 -0.97 -1.92 -0.52
N GLY A 40 -0.52 -2.98 -1.11
CA GLY A 40 0.92 -3.29 -1.17
C GLY A 40 1.21 -4.76 -1.40
N PHE A 41 2.35 -5.18 -0.87
CA PHE A 41 2.87 -6.54 -1.00
C PHE A 41 3.26 -7.05 0.38
N SER A 42 2.54 -8.04 0.90
CA SER A 42 2.84 -8.62 2.22
C SER A 42 4.05 -9.54 2.20
N LYS A 43 4.43 -10.01 1.01
CA LYS A 43 5.58 -10.89 0.79
C LYS A 43 6.53 -10.30 -0.26
N PRO A 44 7.82 -10.64 -0.21
CA PRO A 44 8.77 -10.23 -1.24
C PRO A 44 8.30 -10.64 -2.64
N ILE A 45 8.61 -9.81 -3.63
CA ILE A 45 8.36 -10.15 -5.03
C ILE A 45 9.39 -11.20 -5.44
N ASN A 46 8.89 -12.38 -5.78
CA ASN A 46 9.71 -13.50 -6.24
C ASN A 46 9.39 -13.79 -7.71
N CYS A 47 10.17 -13.19 -8.60
CA CYS A 47 10.08 -13.39 -10.04
C CYS A 47 11.21 -14.30 -10.50
N PRO A 48 10.99 -15.10 -11.58
CA PRO A 48 12.10 -15.78 -12.25
C PRO A 48 13.17 -14.80 -12.72
N GLU A 49 14.39 -15.29 -12.91
CA GLU A 49 15.48 -14.48 -13.45
C GLU A 49 15.08 -13.81 -14.75
N ASN A 50 15.45 -12.54 -14.92
CA ASN A 50 15.10 -11.70 -16.07
C ASN A 50 13.61 -11.42 -16.28
N VAL A 51 12.76 -11.73 -15.30
CA VAL A 51 11.35 -11.37 -15.30
C VAL A 51 11.12 -10.25 -14.29
N TYR A 52 10.49 -9.16 -14.71
CA TYR A 52 10.27 -7.98 -13.89
C TYR A 52 8.78 -7.66 -13.77
N ARG A 53 8.36 -7.30 -12.56
CA ARG A 53 7.06 -6.66 -12.36
C ARG A 53 7.19 -5.19 -12.73
N LYS A 54 6.38 -4.76 -13.69
CA LYS A 54 6.34 -3.36 -14.16
C LYS A 54 4.95 -2.79 -13.96
N SER A 55 4.86 -1.52 -13.57
CA SER A 55 3.60 -0.81 -13.47
C SER A 55 3.78 0.67 -13.81
N ILE A 56 2.71 1.28 -14.29
CA ILE A 56 2.59 2.73 -14.46
C ILE A 56 1.49 3.19 -13.51
N ALA A 57 1.79 4.16 -12.67
CA ALA A 57 0.81 4.73 -11.75
C ALA A 57 0.38 6.12 -12.25
N MET A 58 -0.92 6.35 -12.22
CA MET A 58 -1.52 7.67 -12.49
C MET A 58 -2.44 8.03 -11.33
N TYR A 59 -2.47 9.30 -10.98
CA TYR A 59 -3.30 9.80 -9.88
C TYR A 59 -4.26 10.85 -10.42
N TYR A 60 -5.53 10.70 -10.05
CA TYR A 60 -6.55 11.70 -10.25
C TYR A 60 -6.82 12.40 -8.92
N VAL A 61 -6.79 13.71 -8.92
CA VAL A 61 -7.04 14.52 -7.73
C VAL A 61 -8.25 15.42 -7.96
N ILE A 62 -9.02 15.62 -6.90
CA ILE A 62 -10.14 16.55 -6.85
C ILE A 62 -9.85 17.61 -5.78
N PRO A 63 -10.45 18.80 -5.87
CA PRO A 63 -10.35 19.78 -4.79
C PRO A 63 -10.79 19.18 -3.46
N SER A 64 -10.09 19.56 -2.39
CA SER A 64 -10.48 19.16 -1.04
C SER A 64 -11.83 19.76 -0.63
N ASN A 65 -12.59 19.03 0.17
CA ASN A 65 -13.85 19.45 0.77
C ASN A 65 -13.84 19.14 2.27
N GLU A 66 -14.95 19.41 2.95
CA GLU A 66 -15.07 19.20 4.40
C GLU A 66 -14.87 17.73 4.83
N ASN A 67 -15.15 16.78 3.96
CA ASN A 67 -14.98 15.34 4.20
C ASN A 67 -13.59 14.82 3.82
N THR A 68 -12.73 15.69 3.30
CA THR A 68 -11.38 15.30 2.91
C THR A 68 -10.53 14.98 4.14
N ASN A 69 -9.83 13.87 4.08
CA ASN A 69 -8.85 13.53 5.08
C ASN A 69 -7.74 14.59 5.17
N LYS A 70 -7.57 15.16 6.35
CA LYS A 70 -6.57 16.20 6.63
C LYS A 70 -5.18 15.67 6.96
N ARG A 71 -5.00 14.36 6.97
CA ARG A 71 -3.68 13.74 7.16
C ARG A 71 -2.78 14.09 5.96
N ARG A 72 -1.60 14.60 6.27
CA ARG A 72 -0.69 15.12 5.23
C ARG A 72 0.09 14.04 4.50
N ARG A 73 0.29 12.87 5.13
CA ARG A 73 1.15 11.81 4.59
C ARG A 73 0.45 10.45 4.66
N ALA A 74 0.82 9.59 3.73
CA ALA A 74 0.40 8.20 3.74
C ALA A 74 0.96 7.47 4.97
N LEU A 75 0.22 6.50 5.49
CA LEU A 75 0.69 5.57 6.49
C LEU A 75 1.39 4.39 5.81
N TYR A 76 2.43 3.90 6.46
CA TYR A 76 3.15 2.70 6.07
C TYR A 76 3.16 1.72 7.24
N THR A 77 3.11 0.44 6.94
CA THR A 77 3.26 -0.62 7.93
C THR A 77 4.29 -1.62 7.44
N PRO A 78 5.15 -2.15 8.32
CA PRO A 78 6.11 -3.17 7.93
C PRO A 78 5.41 -4.51 7.66
N THR A 79 5.93 -5.28 6.73
CA THR A 79 5.55 -6.69 6.59
C THR A 79 6.11 -7.51 7.76
N GLU A 80 5.64 -8.74 7.94
CA GLU A 80 6.14 -9.61 9.02
C GLU A 80 7.67 -9.76 8.98
N GLU A 81 8.25 -9.90 7.79
CA GLU A 81 9.70 -10.02 7.63
C GLU A 81 10.44 -8.71 7.96
N GLN A 82 9.80 -7.57 7.73
CA GLN A 82 10.39 -6.24 7.96
C GLN A 82 10.33 -5.79 9.43
N LYS A 83 9.49 -6.40 10.26
CA LYS A 83 9.31 -6.01 11.66
C LYS A 83 10.58 -6.09 12.51
N SER A 84 11.52 -6.94 12.12
CA SER A 84 12.83 -7.06 12.78
C SER A 84 13.93 -6.19 12.17
N ASN A 85 13.64 -5.47 11.09
CA ASN A 85 14.61 -4.63 10.40
C ASN A 85 14.52 -3.18 10.88
N ASN A 86 15.47 -2.76 11.73
CA ASN A 86 15.48 -1.42 12.32
C ASN A 86 15.62 -0.29 11.30
N GLU A 87 16.30 -0.51 10.19
CA GLU A 87 16.45 0.50 9.14
C GLU A 87 15.11 0.76 8.43
N ILE A 88 14.35 -0.30 8.17
CA ILE A 88 13.01 -0.17 7.58
C ILE A 88 12.06 0.51 8.56
N LEU A 89 12.07 0.14 9.83
CA LEU A 89 11.24 0.77 10.86
C LEU A 89 11.55 2.26 11.00
N LYS A 90 12.81 2.64 10.97
CA LYS A 90 13.24 4.04 10.99
C LYS A 90 12.73 4.79 9.75
N LEU A 91 12.86 4.20 8.56
CA LEU A 91 12.38 4.79 7.32
C LEU A 91 10.86 5.02 7.34
N ILE A 92 10.10 4.05 7.85
CA ILE A 92 8.65 4.18 8.03
C ILE A 92 8.33 5.34 8.96
N GLN A 93 9.00 5.44 10.10
CA GLN A 93 8.82 6.52 11.06
C GLN A 93 9.09 7.89 10.42
N GLU A 94 10.18 8.04 9.70
CA GLU A 94 10.55 9.28 9.01
C GLU A 94 9.52 9.69 7.93
N ARG A 95 8.90 8.73 7.26
CA ARG A 95 7.89 8.99 6.22
C ARG A 95 6.50 9.28 6.76
N THR A 96 6.18 8.86 7.97
CA THR A 96 4.87 9.07 8.59
C THR A 96 4.78 10.32 9.45
N LEU A 97 5.88 10.94 9.74
CA LEU A 97 5.95 12.19 10.51
C LEU A 97 5.44 13.42 9.70
#